data_d52ac75093a644729e85c660d1a4e515
#
_entry.id   d52ac75093a644729e85c660d1a4e515
#
_cell.length_a   1.000
_cell.length_b   1.000
_cell.length_c   1.000
_cell.angle_alpha   90.00
_cell.angle_beta   90.00
_cell.angle_gamma   90.00
#
_symmetry.space_group_name_H-M   'P 1'
#
loop_
_entity.id
_entity.type
_entity.pdbx_description
1 polymer ?
#
loop_
_entity_poly.entity_id
_entity_poly.type
_entity_poly.pdbx_seq_one_letter_code
_entity_poly.pdbx_strand_id
1 'polypeptide(L)' 'MQLTVNGKPREAVGAATIKEFLEANEVNPLLVAVEHNGEIIHRERFAEVPLAEGDNLEIIHMVGGG' A
#
# COMPACT_ATOMS: atom_id res chain seq x y z
N MET A 1 3.27 -9.74 -9.65
CA MET A 1 3.56 -8.33 -10.04
C MET A 1 4.61 -7.78 -9.09
N GLN A 2 5.57 -7.09 -9.62
CA GLN A 2 6.67 -6.57 -8.83
C GLN A 2 6.41 -5.13 -8.46
N LEU A 3 6.57 -4.81 -7.19
CA LEU A 3 6.39 -3.45 -6.67
C LEU A 3 7.66 -3.04 -5.94
N THR A 4 7.78 -1.73 -5.67
CA THR A 4 8.78 -1.22 -4.74
C THR A 4 8.02 -0.68 -3.54
N VAL A 5 8.30 -1.22 -2.36
CA VAL A 5 7.60 -0.82 -1.13
C VAL A 5 8.62 -0.33 -0.13
N ASN A 6 8.49 0.93 0.26
CA ASN A 6 9.44 1.58 1.17
C ASN A 6 10.88 1.40 0.69
N GLY A 7 11.07 1.55 -0.62
CA GLY A 7 12.38 1.48 -1.23
C GLY A 7 12.91 0.08 -1.50
N LYS A 8 12.11 -0.97 -1.24
CA LYS A 8 12.56 -2.35 -1.42
C LYS A 8 11.65 -3.09 -2.38
N PRO A 9 12.22 -3.98 -3.22
CA PRO A 9 11.39 -4.76 -4.13
C PRO A 9 10.50 -5.74 -3.37
N ARG A 10 9.26 -5.87 -3.79
CA ARG A 10 8.30 -6.78 -3.19
C ARG A 10 7.45 -7.42 -4.27
N GLU A 11 7.19 -8.70 -4.14
CA GLU A 11 6.31 -9.41 -5.04
C GLU A 11 4.89 -9.32 -4.49
N ALA A 12 3.93 -8.89 -5.32
CA ALA A 12 2.53 -8.84 -4.93
C ALA A 12 1.78 -9.92 -5.68
N VAL A 13 1.52 -11.03 -5.01
CA VAL A 13 0.82 -12.15 -5.61
C VAL A 13 -0.65 -12.08 -5.20
N GLY A 14 -1.53 -12.03 -6.20
CA GLY A 14 -2.95 -12.06 -5.94
C GLY A 14 -3.55 -10.75 -5.45
N ALA A 15 -2.77 -9.69 -5.39
CA ALA A 15 -3.26 -8.40 -4.94
C ALA A 15 -3.44 -7.49 -6.15
N ALA A 16 -4.64 -6.96 -6.34
CA ALA A 16 -4.93 -6.07 -7.45
C ALA A 16 -5.08 -4.62 -7.02
N THR A 17 -5.33 -4.37 -5.74
CA THR A 17 -5.53 -3.02 -5.22
C THR A 17 -4.66 -2.80 -3.99
N ILE A 18 -4.53 -1.53 -3.59
CA ILE A 18 -3.79 -1.19 -2.37
C ILE A 18 -4.38 -1.94 -1.18
N LYS A 19 -5.72 -1.97 -1.07
CA LYS A 19 -6.37 -2.66 0.05
C LYS A 19 -5.97 -4.12 0.11
N GLU A 20 -6.00 -4.80 -1.04
CA GLU A 20 -5.66 -6.22 -1.09
C GLU A 20 -4.21 -6.46 -0.74
N PHE A 21 -3.31 -5.56 -1.17
CA PHE A 21 -1.91 -5.68 -0.85
C PHE A 21 -1.69 -5.55 0.67
N LEU A 22 -2.35 -4.58 1.30
CA LEU A 22 -2.22 -4.41 2.75
C LEU A 22 -2.76 -5.63 3.48
N GLU A 23 -3.90 -6.17 3.05
CA GLU A 23 -4.47 -7.35 3.67
C GLU A 23 -3.56 -8.56 3.54
N ALA A 24 -2.99 -8.75 2.36
CA ALA A 24 -2.10 -9.90 2.12
C ALA A 24 -0.84 -9.83 2.98
N ASN A 25 -0.44 -8.64 3.37
CA ASN A 25 0.75 -8.44 4.19
C ASN A 25 0.41 -8.20 5.65
N GLU A 26 -0.85 -8.41 6.04
CA GLU A 26 -1.31 -8.29 7.42
C GLU A 26 -1.08 -6.87 7.97
N VAL A 27 -1.22 -5.88 7.13
CA VAL A 27 -1.10 -4.49 7.53
C VAL A 27 -2.48 -3.93 7.78
N ASN A 28 -2.68 -3.39 8.99
CA ASN A 28 -3.96 -2.79 9.34
C ASN A 28 -4.09 -1.43 8.64
N PRO A 29 -5.05 -1.27 7.72
CA PRO A 29 -5.16 -0.01 6.98
C PRO A 29 -5.51 1.20 7.86
N LEU A 30 -5.99 0.96 9.07
CA LEU A 30 -6.28 2.06 9.99
C LEU A 30 -5.03 2.66 10.62
N LEU A 31 -3.90 1.96 10.52
CA LEU A 31 -2.68 2.36 11.20
C LEU A 31 -1.61 2.89 10.26
N VAL A 32 -1.92 3.05 8.98
CA VAL A 32 -0.90 3.45 8.01
C VAL A 32 -1.40 4.59 7.13
N ALA A 33 -0.44 5.37 6.65
CA ALA A 33 -0.63 6.29 5.54
C ALA A 33 0.05 5.68 4.33
N VAL A 34 -0.52 5.84 3.15
CA VAL A 34 0.01 5.23 1.94
C VAL A 34 0.21 6.30 0.86
N GLU A 35 1.39 6.31 0.26
CA GLU A 35 1.63 7.05 -0.98
C GLU A 35 1.77 6.04 -2.10
N HIS A 36 1.14 6.34 -3.22
CA HIS A 36 1.18 5.50 -4.41
C HIS A 36 1.75 6.35 -5.55
N ASN A 37 2.95 6.01 -5.98
CA ASN A 37 3.65 6.74 -7.04
C ASN A 37 3.70 8.24 -6.73
N GLY A 38 3.96 8.58 -5.47
CA GLY A 38 4.09 9.96 -5.04
C GLY A 38 2.80 10.65 -4.65
N GLU A 39 1.68 9.96 -4.77
CA GLU A 39 0.38 10.55 -4.44
C GLU A 39 -0.16 9.94 -3.16
N ILE A 40 -0.58 10.78 -2.22
CA ILE A 40 -1.17 10.31 -0.97
C ILE A 40 -2.57 9.77 -1.26
N ILE A 41 -2.81 8.54 -0.82
CA ILE A 41 -4.10 7.88 -1.03
C ILE A 41 -4.80 7.78 0.32
N HIS A 42 -5.99 8.32 0.40
CA HIS A 42 -6.79 8.24 1.62
C HIS A 42 -7.35 6.83 1.80
N ARG A 43 -7.54 6.44 3.07
CA ARG A 43 -7.95 5.08 3.41
C ARG A 43 -9.21 4.62 2.69
N GLU A 44 -10.18 5.51 2.56
CA GLU A 44 -11.45 5.15 1.92
C GLU A 44 -11.29 4.85 0.44
N ARG A 45 -10.12 5.13 -0.13
CA ARG A 45 -9.85 4.84 -1.53
C ARG A 45 -8.95 3.64 -1.75
N PHE A 46 -8.48 3.01 -0.68
CA PHE A 46 -7.55 1.88 -0.84
C PHE A 46 -8.11 0.77 -1.72
N ALA A 47 -9.41 0.54 -1.65
CA ALA A 47 -10.04 -0.52 -2.45
C ALA A 47 -10.25 -0.11 -3.90
N GLU A 48 -10.11 1.17 -4.21
CA GLU A 48 -10.37 1.69 -5.55
C GLU A 48 -9.11 1.90 -6.37
N VAL A 49 -7.94 1.91 -5.73
CA VAL A 49 -6.70 2.22 -6.43
C VAL A 49 -6.04 0.93 -6.88
N PRO A 50 -5.99 0.69 -8.20
CA PRO A 50 -5.36 -0.53 -8.70
C PRO A 50 -3.84 -0.42 -8.64
N LEU A 51 -3.20 -1.57 -8.50
CA LEU A 51 -1.74 -1.68 -8.54
C LEU A 51 -1.32 -2.14 -9.92
N ALA A 52 -0.17 -1.65 -10.37
CA ALA A 52 0.39 -2.03 -11.65
C ALA A 52 1.86 -2.41 -11.46
N GLU A 53 2.37 -3.19 -12.41
CA GLU A 53 3.77 -3.61 -12.39
C GLU A 53 4.69 -2.40 -12.25
N GLY A 54 5.61 -2.47 -11.30
CA GLY A 54 6.59 -1.41 -11.11
C GLY A 54 6.14 -0.24 -10.25
N ASP A 55 4.91 -0.31 -9.71
CA ASP A 55 4.44 0.79 -8.86
C ASP A 55 5.30 0.93 -7.61
N ASN A 56 5.35 2.17 -7.11
CA ASN A 56 6.08 2.50 -5.89
C ASN A 56 5.08 2.85 -4.79
N LEU A 57 5.17 2.12 -3.67
CA LEU A 57 4.35 2.38 -2.51
C LEU A 57 5.22 2.80 -1.33
N GLU A 58 4.78 3.84 -0.62
CA GLU A 58 5.36 4.18 0.67
C GLU A 58 4.29 3.94 1.70
N ILE A 59 4.56 3.03 2.62
CA ILE A 59 3.61 2.68 3.68
C ILE A 59 4.21 3.13 5.01
N ILE A 60 3.57 4.11 5.62
CA ILE A 60 4.09 4.74 6.81
C ILE A 60 3.17 4.41 7.97
N HIS A 61 3.71 3.74 9.00
CA HIS A 61 2.93 3.44 10.18
C HIS A 61 2.81 4.70 11.03
N MET A 62 1.58 5.01 11.41
CA MET A 62 1.32 6.16 12.25
C MET A 62 1.50 5.75 13.70
N VAL A 63 2.32 6.51 14.44
CA VAL A 63 2.57 6.23 15.83
C VAL A 63 1.81 7.20 16.72
N GLY A 64 1.63 6.78 17.97
CA GLY A 64 0.96 7.60 18.93
C GLY A 64 -0.51 7.66 18.71
N GLY A 65 -1.03 6.69 18.09
CA GLY A 65 -2.41 6.66 17.70
C GLY A 65 -3.35 7.08 18.79
N GLY A 66 -3.38 8.04 19.22
CA GLY A 66 -4.19 8.54 20.31
C GLY A 66 -5.60 8.02 20.35
#